data_2e048ca9d0fe78c44543f2542478c8a4
#
_entry.id   2e048ca9d0fe78c44543f2542478c8a4
#
_cell.length_a   1.000
_cell.length_b   1.000
_cell.length_c   1.000
_cell.angle_alpha   90.00
_cell.angle_beta   90.00
_cell.angle_gamma   90.00
#
_symmetry.space_group_name_H-M   'P 1'
#
loop_
_entity.id
_entity.type
_entity.pdbx_description
1 polymer ?
#
loop_
_entity_poly.entity_id
_entity_poly.type
_entity_poly.pdbx_seq_one_letter_code
_entity_poly.pdbx_strand_id
1 'polypeptide(L)'
;MFDLNRTLHLVKGALLNPEPTWRSYLPEALDWKRTAVLLTGPLIVAAALISWLLGFMNTGPSLFGPGRPTLGAALMQIVMGAILAGVVALIWSALAGAFRGKSSFALGLAATTLAFVPGYLGQALSGLPWIGRLLALGLLIYSLVLLWRIIPIYFEVPETSRAAHYVVSILACIVAAVIVSTVIGSMMYETAGRDMTSLSSDDEPAAVRGGVFGAATRQAELLALAEEDTYTPPSDGKVTERQVEAFIRVMDRAGELRAEKDKRLQEIAKKADEEEQMSMSDFGQMMGGIVDMAGLQSAEIEVVKSGGGNWAEHQWVRESLRIAWIQKDINDAVAHNYRLYQEYEGDLAGHIVR
;
A
#
# COMPACT_ATOMS: atom_id res chain seq x y z
N MET A 1 -5.30 12.15 35.60
CA MET A 1 -5.10 13.55 35.16
C MET A 1 -3.87 13.60 34.26
N PHE A 2 -3.91 14.30 33.14
CA PHE A 2 -2.76 14.46 32.23
C PHE A 2 -1.69 15.31 32.91
N ASP A 3 -0.44 14.86 32.87
CA ASP A 3 0.73 15.55 33.44
C ASP A 3 1.83 15.67 32.35
N LEU A 4 1.92 16.85 31.75
CA LEU A 4 2.87 17.15 30.68
C LEU A 4 4.33 16.95 31.11
N ASN A 5 4.68 17.37 32.33
CA ASN A 5 6.06 17.25 32.86
C ASN A 5 6.46 15.77 32.98
N ARG A 6 5.53 14.95 33.50
CA ARG A 6 5.74 13.51 33.60
C ARG A 6 5.88 12.87 32.23
N THR A 7 5.01 13.26 31.27
CA THR A 7 5.10 12.79 29.87
C THR A 7 6.44 13.13 29.24
N LEU A 8 6.90 14.38 29.32
CA LEU A 8 8.18 14.80 28.77
C LEU A 8 9.36 14.08 29.43
N HIS A 9 9.31 13.88 30.75
CA HIS A 9 10.34 13.12 31.46
C HIS A 9 10.41 11.66 30.96
N LEU A 10 9.27 11.00 30.80
CA LEU A 10 9.19 9.63 30.28
C LEU A 10 9.66 9.52 28.82
N VAL A 11 9.26 10.46 27.97
CA VAL A 11 9.69 10.53 26.56
C VAL A 11 11.20 10.71 26.46
N LYS A 12 11.76 11.70 27.19
CA LYS A 12 13.20 11.94 27.24
C LYS A 12 13.96 10.73 27.78
N GLY A 13 13.44 10.13 28.86
CA GLY A 13 14.03 8.94 29.47
C GLY A 13 14.00 7.73 28.53
N ALA A 14 12.88 7.47 27.84
CA ALA A 14 12.74 6.38 26.89
C ALA A 14 13.71 6.50 25.69
N LEU A 15 14.08 7.74 25.31
CA LEU A 15 15.06 8.00 24.25
C LEU A 15 16.52 7.85 24.69
N LEU A 16 16.87 8.43 25.85
CA LEU A 16 18.24 8.58 26.27
C LEU A 16 18.70 7.50 27.28
N ASN A 17 17.80 7.06 28.15
CA ASN A 17 18.04 6.06 29.18
C ASN A 17 16.87 5.08 29.28
N PRO A 18 16.67 4.23 28.26
CA PRO A 18 15.45 3.44 28.11
C PRO A 18 15.20 2.48 29.28
N GLU A 19 16.13 1.61 29.62
CA GLU A 19 15.90 0.57 30.63
C GLU A 19 15.56 1.08 32.02
N PRO A 20 16.31 2.06 32.62
CA PRO A 20 15.93 2.65 33.90
C PRO A 20 14.54 3.29 33.86
N THR A 21 14.18 3.96 32.76
CA THR A 21 12.87 4.59 32.57
C THR A 21 11.77 3.54 32.51
N TRP A 22 11.97 2.47 31.76
CA TRP A 22 11.00 1.38 31.66
C TRP A 22 10.74 0.70 32.99
N ARG A 23 11.81 0.39 33.75
CA ARG A 23 11.68 -0.21 35.08
C ARG A 23 10.99 0.72 36.07
N SER A 24 11.25 2.02 36.03
CA SER A 24 10.58 2.99 36.88
C SER A 24 9.10 3.18 36.56
N TYR A 25 8.72 2.98 35.27
CA TYR A 25 7.34 3.11 34.81
C TYR A 25 6.52 1.80 34.97
N LEU A 26 7.17 0.66 35.15
CA LEU A 26 6.51 -0.65 35.20
C LEU A 26 5.33 -0.74 36.19
N PRO A 27 5.38 -0.17 37.41
CA PRO A 27 4.21 -0.17 38.30
C PRO A 27 3.01 0.60 37.76
N GLU A 28 3.25 1.69 37.00
CA GLU A 28 2.22 2.51 36.38
C GLU A 28 1.67 1.85 35.10
N ALA A 29 2.47 1.03 34.43
CA ALA A 29 2.16 0.32 33.19
C ALA A 29 1.06 -0.73 33.33
N LEU A 30 0.68 -1.12 34.55
CA LEU A 30 -0.41 -2.04 34.83
C LEU A 30 -1.79 -1.41 34.57
N ASP A 31 -1.87 -0.08 34.52
CA ASP A 31 -3.07 0.66 34.14
C ASP A 31 -2.97 1.18 32.69
N TRP A 32 -3.65 0.50 31.76
CA TRP A 32 -3.65 0.88 30.36
C TRP A 32 -4.24 2.27 30.11
N LYS A 33 -5.25 2.69 30.91
CA LYS A 33 -5.87 4.02 30.78
C LYS A 33 -4.86 5.11 31.13
N ARG A 34 -4.04 4.87 32.16
CA ARG A 34 -2.98 5.78 32.56
C ARG A 34 -1.92 5.89 31.47
N THR A 35 -1.49 4.76 30.89
CA THR A 35 -0.56 4.74 29.76
C THR A 35 -1.14 5.46 28.54
N ALA A 36 -2.41 5.23 28.21
CA ALA A 36 -3.07 5.88 27.09
C ALA A 36 -3.12 7.42 27.26
N VAL A 37 -3.41 7.92 28.46
CA VAL A 37 -3.53 9.36 28.74
C VAL A 37 -2.16 10.04 28.90
N LEU A 38 -1.18 9.37 29.53
CA LEU A 38 0.14 9.97 29.80
C LEU A 38 1.11 9.85 28.63
N LEU A 39 1.02 8.80 27.83
CA LEU A 39 2.02 8.50 26.81
C LEU A 39 1.41 8.33 25.42
N THR A 40 0.59 7.30 25.21
CA THR A 40 0.17 6.91 23.86
C THR A 40 -0.63 8.02 23.15
N GLY A 41 -1.66 8.56 23.81
CA GLY A 41 -2.48 9.64 23.25
C GLY A 41 -1.68 10.91 22.95
N PRO A 42 -0.96 11.48 23.93
CA PRO A 42 -0.13 12.66 23.67
C PRO A 42 0.92 12.48 22.59
N LEU A 43 1.57 11.31 22.50
CA LEU A 43 2.56 11.03 21.45
C LEU A 43 1.92 10.96 20.06
N ILE A 44 0.77 10.29 19.92
CA ILE A 44 0.05 10.22 18.66
C ILE A 44 -0.41 11.60 18.21
N VAL A 45 -1.03 12.37 19.12
CA VAL A 45 -1.52 13.73 18.81
C VAL A 45 -0.35 14.65 18.45
N ALA A 46 0.73 14.65 19.25
CA ALA A 46 1.91 15.47 18.98
C ALA A 46 2.56 15.10 17.64
N ALA A 47 2.72 13.80 17.37
CA ALA A 47 3.29 13.35 16.10
C ALA A 47 2.45 13.78 14.90
N ALA A 48 1.13 13.65 14.97
CA ALA A 48 0.21 14.05 13.91
C ALA A 48 0.22 15.58 13.69
N LEU A 49 0.14 16.35 14.75
CA LEU A 49 0.13 17.83 14.66
C LEU A 49 1.46 18.38 14.16
N ILE A 50 2.60 17.85 14.66
CA ILE A 50 3.92 18.30 14.20
C ILE A 50 4.14 17.92 12.74
N SER A 51 3.80 16.68 12.34
CA SER A 51 3.87 16.24 10.95
C SER A 51 2.99 17.10 10.03
N TRP A 52 1.77 17.45 10.49
CA TRP A 52 0.87 18.34 9.77
C TRP A 52 1.46 19.75 9.61
N LEU A 53 1.99 20.35 10.67
CA LEU A 53 2.64 21.67 10.63
C LEU A 53 3.88 21.66 9.73
N LEU A 54 4.75 20.66 9.85
CA LEU A 54 5.93 20.53 9.01
C LEU A 54 5.57 20.25 7.53
N GLY A 55 4.43 19.62 7.29
CA GLY A 55 3.92 19.39 5.95
C GLY A 55 3.70 20.69 5.13
N PHE A 56 3.43 21.84 5.78
CA PHE A 56 3.36 23.13 5.09
C PHE A 56 4.72 23.63 4.56
N MET A 57 5.83 23.10 5.07
CA MET A 57 7.17 23.40 4.55
C MET A 57 7.47 22.63 3.27
N ASN A 58 6.65 21.64 2.95
CA ASN A 58 6.82 20.77 1.79
C ASN A 58 6.04 21.38 0.60
N THR A 59 6.63 22.38 -0.07
CA THR A 59 6.02 23.14 -1.16
C THR A 59 6.22 22.47 -2.53
N GLY A 60 6.95 21.37 -2.61
CA GLY A 60 7.23 20.65 -3.85
C GLY A 60 6.14 19.62 -4.22
N PRO A 61 5.99 19.30 -5.52
CA PRO A 61 5.15 18.22 -5.98
C PRO A 61 5.70 16.90 -5.40
N SER A 62 4.94 16.26 -4.51
CA SER A 62 5.35 15.00 -3.92
C SER A 62 4.68 13.88 -4.71
N LEU A 63 5.49 13.08 -5.40
CA LEU A 63 5.04 11.88 -6.12
C LEU A 63 4.34 10.84 -5.21
N PHE A 64 4.45 10.97 -3.88
CA PHE A 64 3.94 10.01 -2.90
C PHE A 64 3.31 10.66 -1.66
N GLY A 65 2.89 11.92 -1.73
CA GLY A 65 2.27 12.59 -0.59
C GLY A 65 0.97 13.30 -0.96
N PRO A 66 0.01 13.37 -0.03
CA PRO A 66 -1.14 14.24 -0.22
C PRO A 66 -0.63 15.66 -0.46
N GLY A 67 -1.30 16.40 -1.32
CA GLY A 67 -1.09 17.81 -1.50
C GLY A 67 -1.07 18.58 -0.17
N ARG A 68 -1.38 19.86 -0.15
CA ARG A 68 -1.37 20.66 1.10
C ARG A 68 -1.96 19.89 2.30
N PRO A 69 -1.26 19.87 3.45
CA PRO A 69 -1.70 19.13 4.61
C PRO A 69 -3.08 19.64 5.09
N THR A 70 -4.08 18.77 5.11
CA THR A 70 -5.42 19.09 5.57
C THR A 70 -5.59 18.72 7.04
N LEU A 71 -6.44 19.45 7.76
CA LEU A 71 -6.77 19.12 9.15
C LEU A 71 -7.46 17.73 9.24
N GLY A 72 -8.27 17.39 8.24
CA GLY A 72 -8.89 16.06 8.14
C GLY A 72 -7.87 14.92 8.08
N ALA A 73 -6.77 15.10 7.33
CA ALA A 73 -5.69 14.14 7.28
C ALA A 73 -4.99 13.98 8.64
N ALA A 74 -4.76 15.10 9.38
CA ALA A 74 -4.18 15.04 10.72
C ALA A 74 -5.12 14.33 11.72
N LEU A 75 -6.42 14.59 11.68
CA LEU A 75 -7.40 13.91 12.52
C LEU A 75 -7.45 12.41 12.21
N MET A 76 -7.46 12.05 10.92
CA MET A 76 -7.40 10.65 10.50
C MET A 76 -6.13 9.97 10.98
N GLN A 77 -4.98 10.62 10.90
CA GLN A 77 -3.71 10.11 11.41
C GLN A 77 -3.77 9.83 12.92
N ILE A 78 -4.45 10.68 13.70
CA ILE A 78 -4.68 10.46 15.13
C ILE A 78 -5.54 9.21 15.36
N VAL A 79 -6.66 9.08 14.65
CA VAL A 79 -7.57 7.93 14.78
C VAL A 79 -6.86 6.63 14.39
N MET A 80 -6.18 6.63 13.24
CA MET A 80 -5.39 5.48 12.78
C MET A 80 -4.27 5.12 13.76
N GLY A 81 -3.55 6.11 14.26
CA GLY A 81 -2.51 5.91 15.25
C GLY A 81 -3.03 5.27 16.53
N ALA A 82 -4.20 5.68 17.02
CA ALA A 82 -4.83 5.10 18.20
C ALA A 82 -5.27 3.65 17.97
N ILE A 83 -5.90 3.36 16.82
CA ILE A 83 -6.31 1.99 16.45
C ILE A 83 -5.08 1.09 16.34
N LEU A 84 -4.05 1.51 15.59
CA LEU A 84 -2.83 0.73 15.40
C LEU A 84 -2.09 0.51 16.72
N ALA A 85 -1.99 1.51 17.59
CA ALA A 85 -1.37 1.35 18.91
C ALA A 85 -2.09 0.29 19.74
N GLY A 86 -3.44 0.28 19.72
CA GLY A 86 -4.26 -0.75 20.38
C GLY A 86 -4.05 -2.15 19.79
N VAL A 87 -4.07 -2.26 18.46
CA VAL A 87 -3.88 -3.54 17.75
C VAL A 87 -2.46 -4.09 18.01
N VAL A 88 -1.43 -3.27 17.90
CA VAL A 88 -0.05 -3.66 18.19
C VAL A 88 0.10 -4.12 19.63
N ALA A 89 -0.45 -3.38 20.60
CA ALA A 89 -0.43 -3.75 22.02
C ALA A 89 -1.10 -5.11 22.26
N LEU A 90 -2.23 -5.36 21.60
CA LEU A 90 -2.97 -6.62 21.70
C LEU A 90 -2.16 -7.79 21.13
N ILE A 91 -1.57 -7.62 19.95
CA ILE A 91 -0.76 -8.66 19.28
C ILE A 91 0.45 -9.03 20.15
N TRP A 92 1.21 -8.06 20.60
CA TRP A 92 2.40 -8.28 21.43
C TRP A 92 2.06 -8.96 22.75
N SER A 93 0.97 -8.53 23.39
CA SER A 93 0.46 -9.12 24.61
C SER A 93 -0.04 -10.56 24.44
N ALA A 94 -0.85 -10.82 23.41
CA ALA A 94 -1.40 -12.15 23.14
C ALA A 94 -0.28 -13.15 22.81
N LEU A 95 0.65 -12.76 21.93
CA LEU A 95 1.78 -13.60 21.57
C LEU A 95 2.75 -13.81 22.71
N ALA A 96 2.94 -12.86 23.64
CA ALA A 96 3.74 -13.07 24.84
C ALA A 96 3.21 -14.27 25.64
N GLY A 97 1.89 -14.38 25.82
CA GLY A 97 1.26 -15.54 26.46
C GLY A 97 1.52 -16.86 25.73
N ALA A 98 1.45 -16.84 24.38
CA ALA A 98 1.75 -18.02 23.57
C ALA A 98 3.22 -18.47 23.69
N PHE A 99 4.15 -17.55 23.95
CA PHE A 99 5.58 -17.82 24.14
C PHE A 99 6.00 -17.92 25.62
N ARG A 100 5.09 -18.29 26.52
CA ARG A 100 5.31 -18.49 27.96
C ARG A 100 5.71 -17.23 28.73
N GLY A 101 5.38 -16.08 28.22
CA GLY A 101 5.54 -14.78 28.88
C GLY A 101 4.26 -14.31 29.55
N LYS A 102 4.28 -13.10 30.09
CA LYS A 102 3.10 -12.44 30.66
C LYS A 102 2.23 -11.83 29.58
N SER A 103 0.96 -12.29 29.48
CA SER A 103 -0.05 -11.71 28.61
C SER A 103 -0.85 -10.66 29.38
N SER A 104 -0.66 -9.39 29.02
CA SER A 104 -1.44 -8.27 29.58
C SER A 104 -1.49 -7.13 28.58
N PHE A 105 -2.71 -6.74 28.17
CA PHE A 105 -2.90 -5.61 27.27
C PHE A 105 -2.26 -4.32 27.79
N ALA A 106 -2.36 -4.06 29.12
CA ALA A 106 -1.78 -2.89 29.72
C ALA A 106 -0.26 -2.85 29.57
N LEU A 107 0.41 -3.99 29.85
CA LEU A 107 1.86 -4.13 29.64
C LEU A 107 2.23 -4.04 28.16
N GLY A 108 1.40 -4.62 27.27
CA GLY A 108 1.56 -4.52 25.83
C GLY A 108 1.54 -3.08 25.35
N LEU A 109 0.53 -2.31 25.77
CA LEU A 109 0.41 -0.89 25.40
C LEU A 109 1.58 -0.06 25.91
N ALA A 110 1.98 -0.26 27.17
CA ALA A 110 3.10 0.46 27.76
C ALA A 110 4.43 0.11 27.08
N ALA A 111 4.70 -1.19 26.88
CA ALA A 111 5.92 -1.66 26.24
C ALA A 111 6.05 -1.12 24.81
N THR A 112 5.02 -1.30 24.01
CA THR A 112 5.03 -0.85 22.60
C THR A 112 5.13 0.67 22.52
N THR A 113 4.35 1.42 23.31
CA THR A 113 4.42 2.90 23.30
C THR A 113 5.81 3.40 23.70
N LEU A 114 6.39 2.88 24.78
CA LEU A 114 7.72 3.30 25.25
C LEU A 114 8.85 2.93 24.27
N ALA A 115 8.77 1.76 23.65
CA ALA A 115 9.72 1.34 22.63
C ALA A 115 9.59 2.14 21.33
N PHE A 116 8.37 2.57 20.98
CA PHE A 116 8.09 3.36 19.79
C PHE A 116 8.17 4.87 19.98
N VAL A 117 8.63 5.38 21.12
CA VAL A 117 8.89 6.82 21.29
C VAL A 117 9.75 7.40 20.16
N PRO A 118 10.87 6.77 19.74
CA PRO A 118 11.62 7.26 18.58
C PRO A 118 10.79 7.21 17.27
N GLY A 119 9.96 6.19 17.08
CA GLY A 119 9.07 6.06 15.93
C GLY A 119 8.05 7.20 15.83
N TYR A 120 7.44 7.61 16.94
CA TYR A 120 6.55 8.78 16.98
C TYR A 120 7.28 10.08 16.63
N LEU A 121 8.54 10.22 17.06
CA LEU A 121 9.38 11.35 16.64
C LEU A 121 9.69 11.28 15.14
N GLY A 122 10.01 10.09 14.63
CA GLY A 122 10.21 9.87 13.20
C GLY A 122 8.98 10.26 12.39
N GLN A 123 7.80 9.85 12.86
CA GLN A 123 6.52 10.23 12.25
C GLN A 123 6.31 11.76 12.29
N ALA A 124 6.58 12.41 13.40
CA ALA A 124 6.52 13.87 13.51
C ALA A 124 7.42 14.57 12.50
N LEU A 125 8.65 14.08 12.33
CA LEU A 125 9.65 14.64 11.42
C LEU A 125 9.44 14.25 9.96
N SER A 126 8.58 13.28 9.66
CA SER A 126 8.32 12.81 8.28
C SER A 126 7.78 13.91 7.36
N GLY A 127 7.18 14.97 7.93
CA GLY A 127 6.74 16.15 7.18
C GLY A 127 7.88 17.04 6.65
N LEU A 128 9.13 16.84 7.08
CA LEU A 128 10.27 17.58 6.55
C LEU A 128 10.63 17.10 5.14
N PRO A 129 10.87 18.03 4.18
CA PRO A 129 11.28 17.67 2.84
C PRO A 129 12.64 16.94 2.87
N TRP A 130 12.81 15.93 1.99
CA TRP A 130 14.04 15.16 1.75
C TRP A 130 14.58 14.37 2.96
N ILE A 131 14.93 15.04 4.06
CA ILE A 131 15.59 14.43 5.21
C ILE A 131 14.61 13.71 6.18
N GLY A 132 13.35 14.16 6.19
CA GLY A 132 12.35 13.65 7.15
C GLY A 132 12.11 12.15 7.04
N ARG A 133 12.05 11.62 5.83
CA ARG A 133 11.86 10.19 5.58
C ARG A 133 13.05 9.34 6.03
N LEU A 134 14.26 9.83 5.80
CA LEU A 134 15.48 9.14 6.26
C LEU A 134 15.57 9.14 7.78
N LEU A 135 15.25 10.27 8.44
CA LEU A 135 15.17 10.36 9.89
C LEU A 135 14.08 9.42 10.45
N ALA A 136 12.91 9.41 9.83
CA ALA A 136 11.82 8.53 10.23
C ALA A 136 12.23 7.05 10.14
N LEU A 137 12.92 6.65 9.06
CA LEU A 137 13.42 5.29 8.89
C LEU A 137 14.47 4.94 9.97
N GLY A 138 15.42 5.82 10.22
CA GLY A 138 16.42 5.61 11.26
C GLY A 138 15.81 5.48 12.67
N LEU A 139 14.83 6.34 12.99
CA LEU A 139 14.11 6.31 14.27
C LEU A 139 13.18 5.09 14.38
N LEU A 140 12.62 4.60 13.27
CA LEU A 140 11.87 3.35 13.24
C LEU A 140 12.79 2.16 13.54
N ILE A 141 13.95 2.08 12.90
CA ILE A 141 14.95 1.02 13.18
C ILE A 141 15.34 1.06 14.66
N TYR A 142 15.59 2.24 15.20
CA TYR A 142 15.89 2.39 16.63
C TYR A 142 14.74 1.91 17.51
N SER A 143 13.49 2.21 17.18
CA SER A 143 12.31 1.68 17.88
C SER A 143 12.27 0.16 17.89
N LEU A 144 12.60 -0.49 16.77
CA LEU A 144 12.65 -1.96 16.69
C LEU A 144 13.74 -2.54 17.62
N VAL A 145 14.90 -1.87 17.73
CA VAL A 145 15.95 -2.27 18.70
C VAL A 145 15.45 -2.12 20.13
N LEU A 146 14.79 -1.01 20.44
CA LEU A 146 14.20 -0.80 21.78
C LEU A 146 13.11 -1.83 22.09
N LEU A 147 12.31 -2.18 21.10
CA LEU A 147 11.26 -3.17 21.23
C LEU A 147 11.83 -4.57 21.56
N TRP A 148 12.96 -4.96 20.95
CA TRP A 148 13.68 -6.17 21.34
C TRP A 148 14.14 -6.14 22.81
N ARG A 149 14.66 -5.01 23.27
CA ARG A 149 15.22 -4.82 24.61
C ARG A 149 14.15 -4.77 25.72
N ILE A 150 12.92 -4.32 25.41
CA ILE A 150 11.84 -4.20 26.40
C ILE A 150 11.14 -5.53 26.70
N ILE A 151 11.20 -6.52 25.79
CA ILE A 151 10.53 -7.81 25.91
C ILE A 151 10.79 -8.49 27.27
N PRO A 152 12.05 -8.68 27.72
CA PRO A 152 12.32 -9.37 28.96
C PRO A 152 11.84 -8.59 30.20
N ILE A 153 11.66 -7.28 30.11
CA ILE A 153 11.27 -6.43 31.23
C ILE A 153 9.73 -6.42 31.43
N TYR A 154 8.97 -6.34 30.33
CA TYR A 154 7.51 -6.19 30.35
C TYR A 154 6.76 -7.49 30.13
N PHE A 155 7.25 -8.33 29.25
CA PHE A 155 6.57 -9.58 28.88
C PHE A 155 7.18 -10.81 29.55
N GLU A 156 8.37 -10.69 30.15
CA GLU A 156 9.09 -11.81 30.82
C GLU A 156 9.18 -13.08 29.94
N VAL A 157 9.28 -12.92 28.61
CA VAL A 157 9.43 -14.03 27.69
C VAL A 157 10.80 -14.68 27.87
N PRO A 158 10.87 -16.03 28.03
CA PRO A 158 12.12 -16.77 28.19
C PRO A 158 13.10 -16.51 27.03
N GLU A 159 14.41 -16.54 27.30
CA GLU A 159 15.44 -16.28 26.27
C GLU A 159 15.31 -17.22 25.06
N THR A 160 14.98 -18.49 25.30
CA THR A 160 14.83 -19.50 24.25
C THR A 160 13.72 -19.21 23.25
N SER A 161 12.68 -18.47 23.63
CA SER A 161 11.53 -18.14 22.77
C SER A 161 11.45 -16.65 22.41
N ARG A 162 12.35 -15.81 22.92
CA ARG A 162 12.34 -14.37 22.72
C ARG A 162 12.46 -13.97 21.23
N ALA A 163 13.37 -14.62 20.50
CA ALA A 163 13.54 -14.36 19.07
C ALA A 163 12.29 -14.71 18.25
N ALA A 164 11.69 -15.88 18.55
CA ALA A 164 10.47 -16.29 17.90
C ALA A 164 9.30 -15.34 18.22
N HIS A 165 9.11 -14.98 19.49
CA HIS A 165 8.10 -13.98 19.89
C HIS A 165 8.28 -12.67 19.14
N TYR A 166 9.50 -12.14 19.07
CA TYR A 166 9.82 -10.89 18.39
C TYR A 166 9.48 -10.92 16.90
N VAL A 167 9.99 -11.94 16.19
CA VAL A 167 9.77 -12.06 14.72
C VAL A 167 8.30 -12.28 14.39
N VAL A 168 7.63 -13.21 15.10
CA VAL A 168 6.21 -13.50 14.87
C VAL A 168 5.34 -12.28 15.19
N SER A 169 5.66 -11.53 16.26
CA SER A 169 4.93 -10.32 16.61
C SER A 169 5.08 -9.22 15.55
N ILE A 170 6.27 -9.02 15.01
CA ILE A 170 6.49 -8.05 13.92
C ILE A 170 5.70 -8.48 12.67
N LEU A 171 5.79 -9.75 12.25
CA LEU A 171 5.05 -10.24 11.09
C LEU A 171 3.53 -10.09 11.28
N ALA A 172 3.01 -10.45 12.46
CA ALA A 172 1.60 -10.26 12.80
C ALA A 172 1.19 -8.79 12.77
N CYS A 173 2.04 -7.88 13.27
CA CYS A 173 1.79 -6.43 13.20
C CYS A 173 1.78 -5.90 11.77
N ILE A 174 2.67 -6.39 10.89
CA ILE A 174 2.68 -6.01 9.46
C ILE A 174 1.37 -6.45 8.80
N VAL A 175 0.97 -7.70 9.00
CA VAL A 175 -0.30 -8.23 8.44
C VAL A 175 -1.49 -7.43 8.98
N ALA A 176 -1.54 -7.19 10.29
CA ALA A 176 -2.61 -6.40 10.91
C ALA A 176 -2.65 -4.94 10.39
N ALA A 177 -1.49 -4.31 10.20
CA ALA A 177 -1.40 -2.97 9.64
C ALA A 177 -1.93 -2.90 8.21
N VAL A 178 -1.63 -3.91 7.37
CA VAL A 178 -2.17 -4.02 6.01
C VAL A 178 -3.70 -4.17 6.06
N ILE A 179 -4.22 -5.09 6.89
CA ILE A 179 -5.67 -5.32 7.04
C ILE A 179 -6.36 -4.03 7.50
N VAL A 180 -5.87 -3.40 8.57
CA VAL A 180 -6.46 -2.16 9.11
C VAL A 180 -6.45 -1.05 8.07
N SER A 181 -5.33 -0.87 7.34
CA SER A 181 -5.21 0.15 6.29
C SER A 181 -6.18 -0.11 5.13
N THR A 182 -6.37 -1.38 4.74
CA THR A 182 -7.30 -1.76 3.67
C THR A 182 -8.75 -1.54 4.09
N VAL A 183 -9.14 -1.98 5.29
CA VAL A 183 -10.50 -1.83 5.81
C VAL A 183 -10.85 -0.35 5.99
N ILE A 184 -9.97 0.46 6.54
CA ILE A 184 -10.24 1.89 6.72
C ILE A 184 -10.20 2.62 5.38
N GLY A 185 -9.30 2.24 4.48
CA GLY A 185 -9.27 2.73 3.11
C GLY A 185 -10.60 2.49 2.40
N SER A 186 -11.17 1.28 2.48
CA SER A 186 -12.45 0.95 1.87
C SER A 186 -13.63 1.72 2.49
N MET A 187 -13.66 1.86 3.82
CA MET A 187 -14.70 2.66 4.52
C MET A 187 -14.67 4.14 4.13
N MET A 188 -13.47 4.71 3.95
CA MET A 188 -13.34 6.09 3.46
C MET A 188 -13.79 6.25 2.02
N TYR A 189 -13.60 5.21 1.20
CA TYR A 189 -14.09 5.18 -0.18
C TYR A 189 -15.62 5.21 -0.23
N GLU A 190 -16.32 4.43 0.60
CA GLU A 190 -17.79 4.43 0.67
C GLU A 190 -18.35 5.77 1.16
N THR A 191 -17.75 6.40 2.17
CA THR A 191 -18.18 7.69 2.69
C THR A 191 -17.89 8.83 1.73
N ALA A 192 -16.73 8.88 1.11
CA ALA A 192 -16.41 9.88 0.09
C ALA A 192 -17.28 9.72 -1.17
N GLY A 193 -17.63 8.49 -1.53
CA GLY A 193 -18.56 8.21 -2.64
C GLY A 193 -20.00 8.65 -2.35
N ARG A 194 -20.46 8.53 -1.11
CA ARG A 194 -21.82 8.96 -0.71
C ARG A 194 -21.95 10.47 -0.59
N ASP A 195 -20.93 11.15 -0.06
CA ASP A 195 -20.94 12.62 0.02
C ASP A 195 -20.84 13.27 -1.36
N MET A 196 -20.09 12.65 -2.30
CA MET A 196 -20.03 13.14 -3.69
C MET A 196 -21.30 12.88 -4.48
N THR A 197 -22.06 11.81 -4.18
CA THR A 197 -23.38 11.58 -4.80
C THR A 197 -24.48 12.50 -4.26
N SER A 198 -24.33 13.03 -3.05
CA SER A 198 -25.29 13.99 -2.47
C SER A 198 -25.06 15.44 -2.95
N LEU A 199 -23.92 15.74 -3.52
CA LEU A 199 -23.56 17.06 -4.08
C LEU A 199 -23.72 17.14 -5.61
N SER A 200 -24.06 16.03 -6.26
CA SER A 200 -24.38 16.03 -7.69
C SER A 200 -25.85 16.40 -7.91
N SER A 201 -26.16 17.70 -7.85
CA SER A 201 -27.25 18.26 -8.65
C SER A 201 -26.96 18.00 -10.12
N ASP A 202 -28.01 17.71 -10.89
CA ASP A 202 -28.02 17.15 -12.24
C ASP A 202 -27.29 17.92 -13.35
N ASP A 203 -26.45 18.91 -13.03
CA ASP A 203 -25.79 19.83 -13.98
C ASP A 203 -24.25 19.80 -13.98
N GLU A 204 -23.56 18.81 -13.34
CA GLU A 204 -22.08 18.77 -13.40
C GLU A 204 -21.56 17.87 -14.54
N PRO A 205 -20.51 18.35 -15.28
CA PRO A 205 -19.99 17.67 -16.45
C PRO A 205 -19.35 16.32 -16.09
N ALA A 206 -19.48 15.36 -17.00
CA ALA A 206 -19.00 13.97 -16.93
C ALA A 206 -17.51 13.76 -16.52
N ALA A 207 -16.75 14.83 -16.36
CA ALA A 207 -15.34 14.82 -15.97
C ALA A 207 -15.08 14.37 -14.51
N VAL A 208 -16.06 14.49 -13.61
CA VAL A 208 -15.90 14.10 -12.20
C VAL A 208 -16.17 12.61 -11.97
N ARG A 209 -17.02 11.98 -12.80
CA ARG A 209 -17.23 10.52 -12.79
C ARG A 209 -16.04 9.71 -13.31
N GLY A 210 -15.05 10.35 -13.93
CA GLY A 210 -13.85 9.77 -14.52
C GLY A 210 -12.55 10.09 -13.81
N GLY A 211 -12.59 10.67 -12.60
CA GLY A 211 -11.38 11.04 -11.85
C GLY A 211 -10.46 9.83 -11.57
N VAL A 212 -9.23 10.10 -11.16
CA VAL A 212 -8.15 9.16 -10.87
C VAL A 212 -8.61 7.96 -10.05
N PHE A 213 -9.49 8.17 -9.09
CA PHE A 213 -10.06 7.12 -8.25
C PHE A 213 -11.04 6.22 -9.00
N GLY A 214 -11.87 6.76 -9.88
CA GLY A 214 -12.76 5.96 -10.74
C GLY A 214 -11.98 5.09 -11.73
N ALA A 215 -10.84 5.56 -12.23
CA ALA A 215 -9.95 4.79 -13.10
C ALA A 215 -9.26 3.64 -12.32
N ALA A 216 -8.74 3.92 -11.11
CA ALA A 216 -8.10 2.91 -10.26
C ALA A 216 -9.10 1.82 -9.80
N THR A 217 -10.33 2.21 -9.42
CA THR A 217 -11.38 1.26 -9.05
C THR A 217 -11.77 0.37 -10.23
N ARG A 218 -11.97 0.95 -11.42
CA ARG A 218 -12.27 0.20 -12.63
C ARG A 218 -11.16 -0.77 -13.00
N GLN A 219 -9.91 -0.37 -12.82
CA GLN A 219 -8.76 -1.24 -13.06
C GLN A 219 -8.70 -2.41 -12.08
N ALA A 220 -8.96 -2.17 -10.78
CA ALA A 220 -9.05 -3.22 -9.78
C ALA A 220 -10.20 -4.19 -10.07
N GLU A 221 -11.36 -3.69 -10.52
CA GLU A 221 -12.50 -4.50 -10.93
C GLU A 221 -12.18 -5.37 -12.17
N LEU A 222 -11.51 -4.80 -13.18
CA LEU A 222 -11.08 -5.56 -14.36
C LEU A 222 -10.05 -6.66 -14.01
N LEU A 223 -9.15 -6.40 -13.07
CA LEU A 223 -8.21 -7.40 -12.58
C LEU A 223 -8.93 -8.53 -11.83
N ALA A 224 -9.87 -8.20 -10.95
CA ALA A 224 -10.69 -9.20 -10.24
C ALA A 224 -11.50 -10.07 -11.22
N LEU A 225 -12.15 -9.45 -12.21
CA LEU A 225 -12.86 -10.16 -13.28
C LEU A 225 -11.93 -11.05 -14.12
N ALA A 226 -10.67 -10.67 -14.30
CA ALA A 226 -9.68 -11.48 -15.02
C ALA A 226 -9.20 -12.68 -14.19
N GLU A 227 -9.10 -12.53 -12.87
CA GLU A 227 -8.73 -13.62 -11.94
C GLU A 227 -9.83 -14.68 -11.82
N GLU A 228 -11.09 -14.30 -11.99
CA GLU A 228 -12.25 -15.21 -11.98
C GLU A 228 -12.38 -16.01 -13.28
N ASP A 229 -11.74 -15.59 -14.36
CA ASP A 229 -11.85 -16.27 -15.66
C ASP A 229 -11.25 -17.68 -15.60
N THR A 230 -12.00 -18.62 -16.12
CA THR A 230 -11.56 -19.99 -16.32
C THR A 230 -11.67 -20.37 -17.79
N TYR A 231 -10.73 -21.15 -18.29
CA TYR A 231 -10.75 -21.66 -19.65
C TYR A 231 -10.33 -23.14 -19.65
N THR A 232 -11.08 -23.96 -20.37
CA THR A 232 -10.73 -25.36 -20.57
C THR A 232 -10.18 -25.52 -21.99
N PRO A 233 -8.87 -25.73 -22.15
CA PRO A 233 -8.28 -25.90 -23.46
C PRO A 233 -8.89 -27.08 -24.23
N PRO A 234 -8.94 -27.02 -25.57
CA PRO A 234 -9.31 -28.16 -26.40
C PRO A 234 -8.45 -29.39 -26.11
N SER A 235 -9.04 -30.56 -26.11
CA SER A 235 -8.34 -31.83 -25.80
C SER A 235 -7.18 -32.14 -26.75
N ASP A 236 -7.20 -31.60 -27.96
CA ASP A 236 -6.13 -31.73 -28.94
C ASP A 236 -5.01 -30.66 -28.80
N GLY A 237 -5.18 -29.69 -27.90
CA GLY A 237 -4.21 -28.63 -27.65
C GLY A 237 -3.96 -27.65 -28.80
N LYS A 238 -4.82 -27.66 -29.81
CA LYS A 238 -4.68 -26.82 -31.01
C LYS A 238 -5.35 -25.47 -30.83
N VAL A 239 -4.61 -24.41 -31.15
CA VAL A 239 -5.16 -23.05 -31.28
C VAL A 239 -5.86 -22.94 -32.63
N THR A 240 -6.98 -22.24 -32.65
CA THR A 240 -7.72 -21.94 -33.90
C THR A 240 -7.24 -20.62 -34.49
N GLU A 241 -7.35 -20.46 -35.80
CA GLU A 241 -7.08 -19.23 -36.54
C GLU A 241 -7.83 -18.03 -35.91
N ARG A 242 -9.12 -18.21 -35.59
CA ARG A 242 -9.96 -17.19 -34.94
C ARG A 242 -9.37 -16.73 -33.58
N GLN A 243 -8.77 -17.63 -32.82
CA GLN A 243 -8.14 -17.30 -31.55
C GLN A 243 -6.84 -16.52 -31.78
N VAL A 244 -6.05 -16.87 -32.80
CA VAL A 244 -4.84 -16.11 -33.18
C VAL A 244 -5.20 -14.69 -33.61
N GLU A 245 -6.19 -14.53 -34.50
CA GLU A 245 -6.66 -13.21 -34.90
C GLU A 245 -7.21 -12.39 -33.73
N ALA A 246 -7.96 -13.02 -32.81
CA ALA A 246 -8.46 -12.35 -31.60
C ALA A 246 -7.29 -11.90 -30.71
N PHE A 247 -6.26 -12.74 -30.56
CA PHE A 247 -5.05 -12.43 -29.81
C PHE A 247 -4.32 -11.22 -30.42
N ILE A 248 -4.10 -11.22 -31.73
CA ILE A 248 -3.43 -10.11 -32.47
C ILE A 248 -4.19 -8.81 -32.24
N ARG A 249 -5.52 -8.80 -32.45
CA ARG A 249 -6.36 -7.59 -32.21
C ARG A 249 -6.23 -7.05 -30.79
N VAL A 250 -6.16 -7.93 -29.79
CA VAL A 250 -5.97 -7.52 -28.40
C VAL A 250 -4.58 -6.91 -28.21
N MET A 251 -3.53 -7.52 -28.76
CA MET A 251 -2.16 -7.06 -28.62
C MET A 251 -1.93 -5.71 -29.30
N ASP A 252 -2.48 -5.52 -30.50
CA ASP A 252 -2.43 -4.25 -31.24
C ASP A 252 -3.13 -3.14 -30.44
N ARG A 253 -4.34 -3.41 -29.98
CA ARG A 253 -5.12 -2.44 -29.19
C ARG A 253 -4.46 -2.11 -27.85
N ALA A 254 -3.87 -3.10 -27.18
CA ALA A 254 -3.10 -2.89 -25.97
C ALA A 254 -1.82 -2.06 -26.26
N GLY A 255 -1.19 -2.26 -27.39
CA GLY A 255 -0.07 -1.47 -27.87
C GLY A 255 -0.46 0.01 -28.09
N GLU A 256 -1.57 0.27 -28.77
CA GLU A 256 -2.13 1.62 -28.96
C GLU A 256 -2.43 2.29 -27.61
N LEU A 257 -3.09 1.56 -26.70
CA LEU A 257 -3.45 2.05 -25.37
C LEU A 257 -2.19 2.40 -24.55
N ARG A 258 -1.16 1.56 -24.61
CA ARG A 258 0.14 1.85 -23.97
C ARG A 258 0.78 3.12 -24.57
N ALA A 259 0.83 3.24 -25.88
CA ALA A 259 1.39 4.41 -26.54
C ALA A 259 0.62 5.71 -26.20
N GLU A 260 -0.71 5.64 -26.10
CA GLU A 260 -1.53 6.77 -25.67
C GLU A 260 -1.22 7.17 -24.20
N LYS A 261 -1.14 6.20 -23.30
CA LYS A 261 -0.79 6.43 -21.89
C LYS A 261 0.63 6.99 -21.74
N ASP A 262 1.61 6.45 -22.47
CA ASP A 262 2.99 6.96 -22.48
C ASP A 262 3.07 8.41 -22.96
N LYS A 263 2.33 8.75 -24.02
CA LYS A 263 2.26 10.11 -24.52
C LYS A 263 1.69 11.07 -23.49
N ARG A 264 0.60 10.69 -22.81
CA ARG A 264 0.03 11.49 -21.70
C ARG A 264 1.04 11.69 -20.57
N LEU A 265 1.76 10.63 -20.17
CA LEU A 265 2.79 10.73 -19.15
C LEU A 265 3.90 11.70 -19.52
N GLN A 266 4.35 11.68 -20.79
CA GLN A 266 5.35 12.62 -21.29
C GLN A 266 4.82 14.07 -21.31
N GLU A 267 3.57 14.29 -21.68
CA GLU A 267 2.93 15.63 -21.65
C GLU A 267 2.80 16.15 -20.21
N ILE A 268 2.44 15.28 -19.25
CA ILE A 268 2.36 15.63 -17.82
C ILE A 268 3.76 15.97 -17.28
N ALA A 269 4.77 15.15 -17.60
CA ALA A 269 6.14 15.40 -17.18
C ALA A 269 6.69 16.72 -17.73
N LYS A 270 6.41 17.01 -19.01
CA LYS A 270 6.82 18.27 -19.64
C LYS A 270 6.15 19.49 -19.00
N LYS A 271 4.84 19.42 -18.70
CA LYS A 271 4.14 20.52 -18.00
C LYS A 271 4.67 20.72 -16.59
N ALA A 272 5.02 19.63 -15.88
CA ALA A 272 5.58 19.72 -14.53
C ALA A 272 6.96 20.41 -14.49
N ASP A 273 7.73 20.34 -15.59
CA ASP A 273 9.03 21.02 -15.73
C ASP A 273 8.89 22.50 -16.12
N GLU A 274 7.79 22.89 -16.77
CA GLU A 274 7.60 24.24 -17.31
C GLU A 274 6.86 25.20 -16.36
N GLU A 275 6.15 24.72 -15.34
CA GLU A 275 5.30 25.53 -14.45
C GLU A 275 5.84 25.60 -13.01
N GLU A 276 6.18 26.82 -12.54
CA GLU A 276 6.57 27.09 -11.15
C GLU A 276 5.41 26.97 -10.13
N GLN A 277 4.15 26.94 -10.58
CA GLN A 277 2.95 26.81 -9.72
C GLN A 277 1.98 25.79 -10.29
N MET A 278 1.88 24.63 -9.67
CA MET A 278 0.89 23.62 -10.01
C MET A 278 -0.53 24.01 -9.56
N SER A 279 -1.48 23.96 -10.47
CA SER A 279 -2.91 24.09 -10.18
C SER A 279 -3.50 22.78 -9.65
N MET A 280 -4.71 22.83 -9.05
CA MET A 280 -5.46 21.65 -8.61
C MET A 280 -5.78 20.72 -9.79
N SER A 281 -5.94 21.26 -11.00
CA SER A 281 -6.18 20.50 -12.22
C SER A 281 -4.93 19.73 -12.66
N ASP A 282 -3.74 20.29 -12.49
CA ASP A 282 -2.46 19.67 -12.83
C ASP A 282 -2.13 18.55 -11.86
N PHE A 283 -2.50 18.69 -10.59
CA PHE A 283 -2.45 17.62 -9.60
C PHE A 283 -3.36 16.44 -9.99
N GLY A 284 -4.59 16.73 -10.46
CA GLY A 284 -5.50 15.70 -10.97
C GLY A 284 -4.92 14.98 -12.18
N GLN A 285 -4.28 15.67 -13.10
CA GLN A 285 -3.61 15.09 -14.28
C GLN A 285 -2.39 14.23 -13.85
N MET A 286 -1.59 14.68 -12.90
CA MET A 286 -0.44 13.95 -12.40
C MET A 286 -0.85 12.66 -11.65
N MET A 287 -1.91 12.72 -10.85
CA MET A 287 -2.48 11.52 -10.23
C MET A 287 -3.07 10.57 -11.28
N GLY A 288 -3.67 11.10 -12.36
CA GLY A 288 -4.08 10.33 -13.54
C GLY A 288 -2.90 9.62 -14.17
N GLY A 289 -1.76 10.27 -14.30
CA GLY A 289 -0.52 9.68 -14.80
C GLY A 289 0.00 8.51 -13.95
N ILE A 290 -0.15 8.53 -12.62
CA ILE A 290 0.22 7.40 -11.76
C ILE A 290 -0.68 6.19 -12.02
N VAL A 291 -1.98 6.42 -12.23
CA VAL A 291 -2.93 5.35 -12.61
C VAL A 291 -2.64 4.84 -14.01
N ASP A 292 -2.30 5.73 -14.95
CA ASP A 292 -1.89 5.35 -16.30
C ASP A 292 -0.61 4.50 -16.28
N MET A 293 0.36 4.80 -15.41
CA MET A 293 1.58 4.01 -15.24
C MET A 293 1.29 2.60 -14.67
N ALA A 294 0.38 2.48 -13.72
CA ALA A 294 -0.12 1.18 -13.26
C ALA A 294 -0.91 0.45 -14.37
N GLY A 295 -1.66 1.21 -15.18
CA GLY A 295 -2.44 0.71 -16.32
C GLY A 295 -1.60 0.23 -17.51
N LEU A 296 -0.32 0.64 -17.63
CA LEU A 296 0.57 0.14 -18.69
C LEU A 296 0.79 -1.38 -18.58
N GLN A 297 0.90 -1.91 -17.36
CA GLN A 297 1.10 -3.34 -17.12
C GLN A 297 -0.18 -4.16 -17.32
N SER A 298 -1.35 -3.54 -17.17
CA SER A 298 -2.66 -4.20 -17.29
C SER A 298 -3.43 -3.85 -18.58
N ALA A 299 -2.79 -3.16 -19.53
CA ALA A 299 -3.44 -2.75 -20.77
C ALA A 299 -4.07 -3.93 -21.55
N GLU A 300 -3.45 -5.09 -21.53
CA GLU A 300 -3.99 -6.29 -22.17
C GLU A 300 -5.24 -6.81 -21.47
N ILE A 301 -5.23 -6.85 -20.13
CA ILE A 301 -6.40 -7.23 -19.32
C ILE A 301 -7.54 -6.25 -19.57
N GLU A 302 -7.24 -4.95 -19.61
CA GLU A 302 -8.20 -3.89 -19.88
C GLU A 302 -8.87 -4.11 -21.25
N VAL A 303 -8.10 -4.40 -22.30
CA VAL A 303 -8.63 -4.64 -23.65
C VAL A 303 -9.44 -5.93 -23.70
N VAL A 304 -8.97 -7.03 -23.13
CA VAL A 304 -9.69 -8.31 -23.11
C VAL A 304 -11.02 -8.16 -22.37
N LYS A 305 -11.00 -7.60 -21.15
CA LYS A 305 -12.20 -7.53 -20.29
C LYS A 305 -13.20 -6.48 -20.78
N SER A 306 -12.75 -5.34 -21.28
CA SER A 306 -13.65 -4.33 -21.87
C SER A 306 -14.32 -4.82 -23.17
N GLY A 307 -13.65 -5.72 -23.89
CA GLY A 307 -14.20 -6.40 -25.07
C GLY A 307 -15.09 -7.61 -24.76
N GLY A 308 -15.32 -7.94 -23.48
CA GLY A 308 -16.08 -9.14 -23.07
C GLY A 308 -15.34 -10.45 -23.32
N GLY A 309 -14.02 -10.40 -23.48
CA GLY A 309 -13.18 -11.58 -23.69
C GLY A 309 -12.88 -12.35 -22.41
N ASN A 310 -12.33 -13.55 -22.56
CA ASN A 310 -11.87 -14.41 -21.49
C ASN A 310 -10.34 -14.28 -21.34
N TRP A 311 -9.88 -13.81 -20.18
CA TRP A 311 -8.46 -13.60 -19.91
C TRP A 311 -7.67 -14.92 -19.85
N ALA A 312 -8.24 -15.97 -19.28
CA ALA A 312 -7.60 -17.28 -19.19
C ALA A 312 -7.41 -17.91 -20.59
N GLU A 313 -8.40 -17.74 -21.52
CA GLU A 313 -8.25 -18.14 -22.91
C GLU A 313 -7.13 -17.35 -23.62
N HIS A 314 -7.11 -16.03 -23.44
CA HIS A 314 -6.08 -15.17 -24.00
C HIS A 314 -4.65 -15.58 -23.56
N GLN A 315 -4.47 -15.87 -22.26
CA GLN A 315 -3.20 -16.37 -21.74
C GLN A 315 -2.83 -17.74 -22.30
N TRP A 316 -3.80 -18.65 -22.40
CA TRP A 316 -3.56 -19.97 -22.98
C TRP A 316 -3.14 -19.87 -24.46
N VAL A 317 -3.76 -19.03 -25.27
CA VAL A 317 -3.38 -18.80 -26.66
C VAL A 317 -1.94 -18.28 -26.75
N ARG A 318 -1.60 -17.26 -25.95
CA ARG A 318 -0.23 -16.72 -25.87
C ARG A 318 0.79 -17.80 -25.56
N GLU A 319 0.56 -18.57 -24.51
CA GLU A 319 1.51 -19.60 -24.08
C GLU A 319 1.62 -20.72 -25.11
N SER A 320 0.51 -21.12 -25.73
CA SER A 320 0.51 -22.13 -26.79
C SER A 320 1.31 -21.70 -28.02
N LEU A 321 1.18 -20.43 -28.45
CA LEU A 321 1.98 -19.88 -29.55
C LEU A 321 3.45 -19.72 -29.16
N ARG A 322 3.75 -19.35 -27.93
CA ARG A 322 5.12 -19.24 -27.41
C ARG A 322 5.82 -20.60 -27.36
N ILE A 323 5.12 -21.62 -26.87
CA ILE A 323 5.63 -23.00 -26.85
C ILE A 323 5.88 -23.47 -28.31
N ALA A 324 4.95 -23.19 -29.21
CA ALA A 324 5.07 -23.56 -30.61
C ALA A 324 6.28 -22.89 -31.28
N TRP A 325 6.53 -21.62 -31.00
CA TRP A 325 7.71 -20.92 -31.51
C TRP A 325 9.03 -21.53 -31.00
N ILE A 326 9.06 -21.96 -29.72
CA ILE A 326 10.29 -22.55 -29.12
C ILE A 326 10.50 -23.98 -29.60
N GLN A 327 9.46 -24.81 -29.60
CA GLN A 327 9.56 -26.27 -29.75
C GLN A 327 9.24 -26.78 -31.17
N LYS A 328 8.58 -25.96 -31.99
CA LYS A 328 8.26 -26.14 -33.40
C LYS A 328 7.41 -27.37 -33.73
N ASP A 329 7.93 -28.60 -33.59
CA ASP A 329 7.32 -29.84 -34.12
C ASP A 329 7.35 -31.03 -33.14
N ILE A 330 7.46 -30.76 -31.84
CA ILE A 330 7.57 -31.83 -30.82
C ILE A 330 6.35 -32.77 -30.75
N ASN A 331 5.19 -32.29 -31.18
CA ASN A 331 3.94 -33.06 -31.31
C ASN A 331 2.97 -32.36 -32.27
N ASP A 332 1.86 -33.05 -32.61
CA ASP A 332 0.87 -32.58 -33.60
C ASP A 332 0.24 -31.22 -33.24
N ALA A 333 -0.04 -30.98 -31.94
CA ALA A 333 -0.59 -29.71 -31.49
C ALA A 333 0.41 -28.56 -31.65
N VAL A 334 1.66 -28.77 -31.20
CA VAL A 334 2.73 -27.76 -31.30
C VAL A 334 3.07 -27.49 -32.76
N ALA A 335 3.14 -28.53 -33.60
CA ALA A 335 3.37 -28.38 -35.06
C ALA A 335 2.23 -27.62 -35.77
N HIS A 336 0.98 -27.83 -35.36
CA HIS A 336 -0.15 -27.07 -35.85
C HIS A 336 -0.07 -25.60 -35.42
N ASN A 337 0.16 -25.33 -34.14
CA ASN A 337 0.25 -23.98 -33.59
C ASN A 337 1.47 -23.24 -34.18
N TYR A 338 2.58 -23.94 -34.49
CA TYR A 338 3.74 -23.35 -35.14
C TYR A 338 3.46 -22.92 -36.58
N ARG A 339 2.66 -23.70 -37.34
CA ARG A 339 2.20 -23.29 -38.68
C ARG A 339 1.38 -22.02 -38.62
N LEU A 340 0.45 -21.93 -37.67
CA LEU A 340 -0.31 -20.70 -37.45
C LEU A 340 0.60 -19.53 -37.06
N TYR A 341 1.58 -19.77 -36.17
CA TYR A 341 2.56 -18.74 -35.84
C TYR A 341 3.30 -18.24 -37.08
N GLN A 342 3.77 -19.14 -37.98
CA GLN A 342 4.48 -18.77 -39.22
C GLN A 342 3.56 -17.98 -40.18
N GLU A 343 2.30 -18.34 -40.28
CA GLU A 343 1.31 -17.65 -41.13
C GLU A 343 1.11 -16.19 -40.67
N TYR A 344 1.10 -15.96 -39.36
CA TYR A 344 0.90 -14.64 -38.75
C TYR A 344 2.19 -14.05 -38.15
N GLU A 345 3.38 -14.50 -38.59
CA GLU A 345 4.68 -14.13 -37.99
C GLU A 345 4.89 -12.62 -37.96
N GLY A 346 4.47 -11.90 -39.00
CA GLY A 346 4.59 -10.45 -39.09
C GLY A 346 3.91 -9.71 -37.93
N ASP A 347 2.75 -10.20 -37.52
CA ASP A 347 1.94 -9.58 -36.46
C ASP A 347 2.26 -10.14 -35.06
N LEU A 348 2.77 -11.39 -35.00
CA LEU A 348 3.03 -12.08 -33.73
C LEU A 348 4.45 -11.89 -33.18
N ALA A 349 5.44 -11.67 -34.04
CA ALA A 349 6.85 -11.66 -33.61
C ALA A 349 7.16 -10.62 -32.52
N GLY A 350 6.53 -9.46 -32.57
CA GLY A 350 6.66 -8.40 -31.56
C GLY A 350 6.02 -8.72 -30.20
N HIS A 351 5.12 -9.71 -30.15
CA HIS A 351 4.28 -10.01 -28.99
C HIS A 351 4.60 -11.34 -28.31
N ILE A 352 5.21 -12.28 -29.03
CA ILE A 352 5.51 -13.65 -28.54
C ILE A 352 6.97 -13.79 -28.10
N VAL A 353 7.90 -13.06 -28.72
CA VAL A 353 9.35 -13.23 -28.58
C VAL A 353 9.98 -12.35 -27.51
N ARG A 354 9.20 -11.50 -26.86
CA ARG A 354 9.68 -10.58 -25.79
C ARG A 354 9.59 -11.16 -24.40
#